data_c4bedc156251e129d4017dee11fa8ab0
#
_entry.id   c4bedc156251e129d4017dee11fa8ab0
#
_cell.length_a   1.000
_cell.length_b   1.000
_cell.length_c   1.000
_cell.angle_alpha   90.00
_cell.angle_beta   90.00
_cell.angle_gamma   90.00
#
_symmetry.space_group_name_H-M   'P 1'
#
loop_
_entity.id
_entity.type
_entity.pdbx_description
1 polymer ?
#
loop_
_entity_poly.entity_id
_entity_poly.type
_entity_poly.pdbx_seq_one_letter_code
_entity_poly.pdbx_strand_id
1 'polypeptide(L)'
;SFIFAGPTGVGKTELAKALAEFLFDDEAALISLDMSEFGEKHTVSRLFGAPPGFVGFEEGGQLTEKVRRKPFSVVLFDEIEKAHPDIFNSLLQILEEGRLTDGQGRIVDFKNTVIIMTTNLGARDIAGGPVGFQIEGNDSTSYDRMKGKVNEELKRHFKPEFLNRVDDIIVFPQLSKSELVQIVDLFTKRLGERLLDRDMTIELSQAAKERLIEIGFDPALGARPLRRAMQHEVEDRLSEKILHGELNAGDHVKVDLQDGEFQFEHGPRGEQVSVGVNTGGEITATPDLAVASGE
;
A
#
# COMPACT_ATOMS: atom_id res chain seq x y z
N SER A 1 -8.82 3.79 -13.63
CA SER A 1 -7.36 3.75 -13.83
C SER A 1 -6.68 4.90 -13.09
N PHE A 2 -5.60 4.59 -12.38
CA PHE A 2 -4.91 5.56 -11.53
C PHE A 2 -3.39 5.45 -11.68
N ILE A 3 -2.70 6.58 -11.60
CA ILE A 3 -1.26 6.61 -11.38
C ILE A 3 -0.99 7.03 -9.93
N PHE A 4 -0.29 6.18 -9.17
CA PHE A 4 0.21 6.46 -7.83
C PHE A 4 1.65 6.92 -7.93
N ALA A 5 1.89 8.22 -7.82
CA ALA A 5 3.21 8.83 -7.95
C ALA A 5 3.75 9.27 -6.58
N GLY A 6 5.03 9.03 -6.33
CA GLY A 6 5.66 9.47 -5.08
C GLY A 6 6.87 8.64 -4.69
N PRO A 7 7.54 8.99 -3.57
CA PRO A 7 8.73 8.30 -3.10
C PRO A 7 8.53 6.82 -2.84
N THR A 8 9.62 6.07 -2.79
CA THR A 8 9.59 4.66 -2.39
C THR A 8 9.16 4.52 -0.92
N GLY A 9 8.40 3.47 -0.60
CA GLY A 9 8.06 3.14 0.78
C GLY A 9 7.02 4.03 1.47
N VAL A 10 6.22 4.80 0.71
CA VAL A 10 5.11 5.63 1.23
C VAL A 10 3.76 4.93 1.24
N GLY A 11 3.69 3.65 0.85
CA GLY A 11 2.47 2.86 0.92
C GLY A 11 1.68 2.71 -0.38
N LYS A 12 2.21 3.09 -1.56
CA LYS A 12 1.52 2.95 -2.86
C LYS A 12 0.99 1.53 -3.12
N THR A 13 1.83 0.52 -2.96
CA THR A 13 1.47 -0.89 -3.15
C THR A 13 0.52 -1.40 -2.06
N GLU A 14 0.69 -0.94 -0.81
CA GLU A 14 -0.22 -1.30 0.29
C GLU A 14 -1.63 -0.74 0.09
N LEU A 15 -1.76 0.49 -0.45
CA LEU A 15 -3.06 1.04 -0.81
C LEU A 15 -3.75 0.22 -1.91
N ALA A 16 -3.00 -0.27 -2.90
CA ALA A 16 -3.56 -1.13 -3.95
C ALA A 16 -4.08 -2.47 -3.39
N LYS A 17 -3.39 -3.05 -2.37
CA LYS A 17 -3.86 -4.26 -1.67
C LYS A 17 -5.13 -3.98 -0.88
N ALA A 18 -5.12 -2.92 -0.07
CA ALA A 18 -6.29 -2.52 0.71
C ALA A 18 -7.49 -2.22 -0.18
N LEU A 19 -7.26 -1.65 -1.37
CA LEU A 19 -8.32 -1.40 -2.34
C LEU A 19 -8.89 -2.71 -2.93
N ALA A 20 -8.05 -3.71 -3.18
CA ALA A 20 -8.51 -5.02 -3.65
C ALA A 20 -9.40 -5.72 -2.60
N GLU A 21 -8.96 -5.71 -1.34
CA GLU A 21 -9.74 -6.23 -0.22
C GLU A 21 -11.06 -5.47 -0.04
N PHE A 22 -11.03 -4.14 -0.09
CA PHE A 22 -12.22 -3.30 0.08
C PHE A 22 -13.26 -3.48 -1.04
N LEU A 23 -12.81 -3.57 -2.30
CA LEU A 23 -13.73 -3.65 -3.45
C LEU A 23 -14.25 -5.06 -3.71
N PHE A 24 -13.44 -6.08 -3.45
CA PHE A 24 -13.70 -7.45 -3.86
C PHE A 24 -13.75 -8.44 -2.70
N ASP A 25 -13.61 -7.96 -1.46
CA ASP A 25 -13.59 -8.77 -0.22
C ASP A 25 -12.56 -9.92 -0.27
N ASP A 26 -11.47 -9.73 -1.06
CA ASP A 26 -10.42 -10.71 -1.28
C ASP A 26 -9.08 -10.00 -1.57
N GLU A 27 -8.12 -10.08 -0.64
CA GLU A 27 -6.76 -9.57 -0.86
C GLU A 27 -6.09 -10.24 -2.08
N ALA A 28 -6.44 -11.50 -2.36
CA ALA A 28 -5.95 -12.24 -3.52
C ALA A 28 -6.56 -11.75 -4.85
N ALA A 29 -7.50 -10.81 -4.84
CA ALA A 29 -7.97 -10.11 -6.03
C ALA A 29 -6.95 -9.08 -6.57
N LEU A 30 -5.81 -8.89 -5.89
CA LEU A 30 -4.71 -8.09 -6.41
C LEU A 30 -3.85 -8.90 -7.37
N ILE A 31 -3.75 -8.44 -8.62
CA ILE A 31 -2.81 -8.94 -9.64
C ILE A 31 -1.65 -7.95 -9.71
N SER A 32 -0.54 -8.24 -9.04
CA SER A 32 0.66 -7.39 -9.05
C SER A 32 1.67 -7.86 -10.08
N LEU A 33 2.24 -6.91 -10.82
CA LEU A 33 3.23 -7.08 -11.87
C LEU A 33 4.33 -6.02 -11.69
N ASP A 34 5.56 -6.46 -11.46
CA ASP A 34 6.73 -5.59 -11.38
C ASP A 34 7.24 -5.29 -12.79
N MET A 35 7.15 -4.05 -13.22
CA MET A 35 7.55 -3.64 -14.57
C MET A 35 9.06 -3.64 -14.79
N SER A 36 9.86 -3.76 -13.75
CA SER A 36 11.30 -3.98 -13.88
C SER A 36 11.65 -5.31 -14.57
N GLU A 37 10.75 -6.31 -14.47
CA GLU A 37 10.88 -7.60 -15.18
C GLU A 37 10.50 -7.52 -16.67
N PHE A 38 9.86 -6.43 -17.08
CA PHE A 38 9.29 -6.23 -18.41
C PHE A 38 9.92 -5.05 -19.16
N GLY A 39 11.17 -4.72 -18.85
CA GLY A 39 11.94 -3.64 -19.51
C GLY A 39 12.45 -4.00 -20.91
N GLU A 40 12.50 -5.28 -21.29
CA GLU A 40 13.02 -5.71 -22.57
C GLU A 40 11.90 -6.19 -23.52
N LYS A 41 12.10 -6.01 -24.83
CA LYS A 41 11.08 -6.31 -25.84
C LYS A 41 10.59 -7.78 -25.79
N HIS A 42 11.49 -8.71 -25.54
CA HIS A 42 11.10 -10.14 -25.49
C HIS A 42 10.24 -10.49 -24.26
N THR A 43 10.27 -9.69 -23.20
CA THR A 43 9.46 -9.91 -22.00
C THR A 43 8.01 -9.46 -22.18
N VAL A 44 7.72 -8.58 -23.15
CA VAL A 44 6.36 -8.11 -23.44
C VAL A 44 5.44 -9.28 -23.84
N SER A 45 5.96 -10.25 -24.62
CA SER A 45 5.20 -11.45 -24.96
C SER A 45 4.86 -12.35 -23.77
N ARG A 46 5.67 -12.34 -22.71
CA ARG A 46 5.33 -13.02 -21.45
C ARG A 46 4.13 -12.39 -20.75
N LEU A 47 3.97 -11.08 -20.91
CA LEU A 47 2.89 -10.36 -20.24
C LEU A 47 1.54 -10.55 -20.93
N PHE A 48 1.50 -10.45 -22.27
CA PHE A 48 0.28 -10.45 -23.06
C PHE A 48 0.08 -11.75 -23.89
N GLY A 49 1.06 -12.63 -23.92
CA GLY A 49 1.09 -13.86 -24.72
C GLY A 49 1.97 -13.71 -25.96
N ALA A 50 2.64 -14.81 -26.31
CA ALA A 50 3.46 -14.89 -27.52
C ALA A 50 2.58 -15.13 -28.76
N PRO A 51 2.92 -14.55 -29.93
CA PRO A 51 2.23 -14.87 -31.18
C PRO A 51 2.50 -16.33 -31.63
N PRO A 52 1.65 -16.90 -32.53
CA PRO A 52 1.84 -18.23 -33.03
C PRO A 52 3.25 -18.47 -33.61
N GLY A 53 3.86 -19.59 -33.26
CA GLY A 53 5.20 -19.96 -33.72
C GLY A 53 6.36 -19.46 -32.84
N PHE A 54 6.09 -18.70 -31.77
CA PHE A 54 7.09 -18.29 -30.79
C PHE A 54 7.04 -19.16 -29.53
N VAL A 55 8.19 -19.23 -28.81
CA VAL A 55 8.31 -19.93 -27.53
C VAL A 55 7.37 -19.26 -26.50
N GLY A 56 6.60 -20.08 -25.76
CA GLY A 56 5.63 -19.58 -24.76
C GLY A 56 4.22 -19.31 -25.32
N PHE A 57 3.93 -19.62 -26.60
CA PHE A 57 2.59 -19.44 -27.18
C PHE A 57 1.51 -20.23 -26.42
N GLU A 58 1.80 -21.48 -26.02
CA GLU A 58 0.83 -22.34 -25.32
C GLU A 58 0.55 -21.89 -23.87
N GLU A 59 1.51 -21.19 -23.24
CA GLU A 59 1.40 -20.77 -21.83
C GLU A 59 0.43 -19.59 -21.63
N GLY A 60 0.14 -18.83 -22.70
CA GLY A 60 -0.63 -17.60 -22.63
C GLY A 60 0.15 -16.46 -21.96
N GLY A 61 -0.47 -15.28 -21.87
CA GLY A 61 0.15 -14.12 -21.20
C GLY A 61 -0.11 -14.11 -19.68
N GLN A 62 0.89 -13.75 -18.92
CA GLN A 62 0.77 -13.71 -17.44
C GLN A 62 -0.37 -12.81 -16.96
N LEU A 63 -0.53 -11.62 -17.54
CA LEU A 63 -1.61 -10.71 -17.21
C LEU A 63 -2.95 -11.23 -17.74
N THR A 64 -3.00 -11.57 -19.02
CA THR A 64 -4.24 -11.96 -19.69
C THR A 64 -4.85 -13.22 -19.07
N GLU A 65 -4.05 -14.21 -18.71
CA GLU A 65 -4.53 -15.41 -18.01
C GLU A 65 -5.00 -15.13 -16.59
N LYS A 66 -4.29 -14.26 -15.82
CA LYS A 66 -4.71 -13.90 -14.47
C LYS A 66 -6.05 -13.14 -14.47
N VAL A 67 -6.22 -12.14 -15.36
CA VAL A 67 -7.46 -11.38 -15.48
C VAL A 67 -8.61 -12.25 -15.98
N ARG A 68 -8.37 -13.15 -16.94
CA ARG A 68 -9.39 -14.09 -17.41
C ARG A 68 -9.91 -15.01 -16.31
N ARG A 69 -9.03 -15.40 -15.37
CA ARG A 69 -9.41 -16.23 -14.20
C ARG A 69 -10.07 -15.42 -13.08
N LYS A 70 -9.67 -14.15 -12.91
CA LYS A 70 -10.19 -13.21 -11.90
C LYS A 70 -10.58 -11.91 -12.58
N PRO A 71 -11.75 -11.82 -13.23
CA PRO A 71 -12.18 -10.64 -13.98
C PRO A 71 -12.50 -9.45 -13.06
N PHE A 72 -12.85 -9.70 -11.81
CA PHE A 72 -13.02 -8.68 -10.77
C PHE A 72 -11.74 -8.61 -9.95
N SER A 73 -10.86 -7.67 -10.29
CA SER A 73 -9.54 -7.58 -9.68
C SER A 73 -8.97 -6.17 -9.76
N VAL A 74 -8.00 -5.89 -8.88
CA VAL A 74 -7.10 -4.75 -9.00
C VAL A 74 -5.84 -5.22 -9.72
N VAL A 75 -5.52 -4.59 -10.84
CA VAL A 75 -4.28 -4.87 -11.59
C VAL A 75 -3.28 -3.76 -11.28
N LEU A 76 -2.19 -4.12 -10.61
CA LEU A 76 -1.13 -3.23 -10.22
C LEU A 76 0.09 -3.41 -11.12
N PHE A 77 0.46 -2.37 -11.85
CA PHE A 77 1.73 -2.26 -12.57
C PHE A 77 2.71 -1.45 -11.70
N ASP A 78 3.60 -2.15 -11.02
CA ASP A 78 4.58 -1.51 -10.12
C ASP A 78 5.79 -1.03 -10.93
N GLU A 79 6.26 0.21 -10.64
CA GLU A 79 7.39 0.86 -11.32
C GLU A 79 7.19 0.99 -12.85
N ILE A 80 6.04 1.52 -13.26
CA ILE A 80 5.60 1.59 -14.68
C ILE A 80 6.62 2.31 -15.59
N GLU A 81 7.45 3.21 -15.06
CA GLU A 81 8.51 3.90 -15.78
C GLU A 81 9.61 2.97 -16.31
N LYS A 82 9.72 1.75 -15.77
CA LYS A 82 10.70 0.73 -16.19
C LYS A 82 10.19 -0.16 -17.32
N ALA A 83 8.89 -0.08 -17.62
CA ALA A 83 8.28 -0.90 -18.65
C ALA A 83 8.80 -0.61 -20.05
N HIS A 84 8.91 -1.66 -20.88
CA HIS A 84 9.22 -1.47 -22.30
C HIS A 84 8.14 -0.63 -22.99
N PRO A 85 8.50 0.27 -23.94
CA PRO A 85 7.53 1.14 -24.64
C PRO A 85 6.35 0.41 -25.29
N ASP A 86 6.53 -0.81 -25.76
CA ASP A 86 5.44 -1.60 -26.38
C ASP A 86 4.32 -1.96 -25.39
N ILE A 87 4.61 -1.99 -24.09
CA ILE A 87 3.60 -2.25 -23.03
C ILE A 87 2.57 -1.13 -23.01
N PHE A 88 3.00 0.13 -23.19
CA PHE A 88 2.09 1.28 -23.21
C PHE A 88 1.07 1.20 -24.34
N ASN A 89 1.41 0.62 -25.48
CA ASN A 89 0.46 0.42 -26.58
C ASN A 89 -0.66 -0.56 -26.19
N SER A 90 -0.32 -1.62 -25.46
CA SER A 90 -1.32 -2.57 -24.95
C SER A 90 -2.14 -1.98 -23.81
N LEU A 91 -1.51 -1.18 -22.93
CA LEU A 91 -2.22 -0.45 -21.88
C LEU A 91 -3.20 0.57 -22.46
N LEU A 92 -2.84 1.28 -23.53
CA LEU A 92 -3.77 2.20 -24.24
C LEU A 92 -5.02 1.45 -24.70
N GLN A 93 -4.87 0.24 -25.28
CA GLN A 93 -6.02 -0.56 -25.69
C GLN A 93 -6.91 -0.92 -24.48
N ILE A 94 -6.31 -1.32 -23.36
CA ILE A 94 -7.04 -1.63 -22.13
C ILE A 94 -7.80 -0.40 -21.60
N LEU A 95 -7.12 0.76 -21.54
CA LEU A 95 -7.68 1.99 -20.99
C LEU A 95 -8.79 2.57 -21.87
N GLU A 96 -8.71 2.40 -23.22
CA GLU A 96 -9.70 2.92 -24.15
C GLU A 96 -10.88 1.99 -24.37
N GLU A 97 -10.61 0.72 -24.62
CA GLU A 97 -11.63 -0.26 -25.02
C GLU A 97 -12.11 -1.14 -23.86
N GLY A 98 -11.41 -1.14 -22.72
CA GLY A 98 -11.69 -2.04 -21.59
C GLY A 98 -11.43 -3.50 -21.94
N ARG A 99 -10.63 -3.80 -22.97
CA ARG A 99 -10.31 -5.15 -23.41
C ARG A 99 -8.93 -5.21 -24.05
N LEU A 100 -8.38 -6.44 -24.10
CA LEU A 100 -7.10 -6.69 -24.78
C LEU A 100 -7.22 -8.01 -25.57
N THR A 101 -6.70 -8.01 -26.79
CA THR A 101 -6.53 -9.26 -27.54
C THR A 101 -5.16 -9.85 -27.22
N ASP A 102 -5.13 -11.08 -26.68
CA ASP A 102 -3.90 -11.77 -26.33
C ASP A 102 -3.17 -12.33 -27.56
N GLY A 103 -1.95 -12.86 -27.35
CA GLY A 103 -1.15 -13.46 -28.41
C GLY A 103 -1.79 -14.68 -29.08
N GLN A 104 -2.82 -15.28 -28.48
CA GLN A 104 -3.59 -16.39 -29.04
C GLN A 104 -4.86 -15.92 -29.80
N GLY A 105 -5.08 -14.60 -29.89
CA GLY A 105 -6.25 -14.03 -30.54
C GLY A 105 -7.52 -14.02 -29.67
N ARG A 106 -7.42 -14.34 -28.37
CA ARG A 106 -8.56 -14.31 -27.44
C ARG A 106 -8.75 -12.91 -26.90
N ILE A 107 -9.99 -12.48 -26.78
CA ILE A 107 -10.34 -11.18 -26.19
C ILE A 107 -10.48 -11.38 -24.68
N VAL A 108 -9.70 -10.62 -23.91
CA VAL A 108 -9.75 -10.55 -22.44
C VAL A 108 -10.43 -9.26 -22.03
N ASP A 109 -11.47 -9.35 -21.20
CA ASP A 109 -12.25 -8.22 -20.72
C ASP A 109 -11.63 -7.63 -19.43
N PHE A 110 -11.37 -6.31 -19.43
CA PHE A 110 -10.82 -5.55 -18.33
C PHE A 110 -11.83 -4.55 -17.73
N LYS A 111 -13.10 -4.54 -18.18
CA LYS A 111 -14.09 -3.55 -17.74
C LYS A 111 -14.39 -3.58 -16.25
N ASN A 112 -14.21 -4.73 -15.63
CA ASN A 112 -14.43 -4.93 -14.19
C ASN A 112 -13.12 -4.91 -13.39
N THR A 113 -12.01 -4.45 -13.99
CA THR A 113 -10.73 -4.32 -13.31
C THR A 113 -10.46 -2.86 -12.95
N VAL A 114 -9.79 -2.66 -11.82
CA VAL A 114 -9.21 -1.37 -11.47
C VAL A 114 -7.73 -1.40 -11.84
N ILE A 115 -7.31 -0.51 -12.73
CA ILE A 115 -5.92 -0.42 -13.17
C ILE A 115 -5.18 0.60 -12.32
N ILE A 116 -4.13 0.18 -11.64
CA ILE A 116 -3.24 1.03 -10.84
C ILE A 116 -1.82 0.90 -11.38
N MET A 117 -1.18 2.03 -11.58
CA MET A 117 0.22 2.11 -12.01
C MET A 117 1.00 2.88 -10.95
N THR A 118 2.06 2.32 -10.39
CA THR A 118 2.92 3.07 -9.47
C THR A 118 4.13 3.63 -10.20
N THR A 119 4.62 4.76 -9.74
CA THR A 119 5.85 5.37 -10.24
C THR A 119 6.60 6.12 -9.15
N ASN A 120 7.92 6.17 -9.29
CA ASN A 120 8.81 6.96 -8.44
C ASN A 120 9.24 8.27 -9.12
N LEU A 121 8.72 8.57 -10.30
CA LEU A 121 8.98 9.83 -11.00
C LEU A 121 8.49 11.02 -10.16
N GLY A 122 9.27 12.10 -10.14
CA GLY A 122 8.99 13.27 -9.31
C GLY A 122 9.31 13.10 -7.82
N ALA A 123 9.76 11.91 -7.37
CA ALA A 123 10.09 11.67 -5.97
C ALA A 123 11.17 12.61 -5.42
N ARG A 124 12.15 13.01 -6.25
CA ARG A 124 13.20 13.99 -5.87
C ARG A 124 12.63 15.38 -5.64
N ASP A 125 11.65 15.78 -6.41
CA ASP A 125 10.99 17.07 -6.28
C ASP A 125 10.07 17.12 -5.05
N ILE A 126 9.55 15.97 -4.65
CA ILE A 126 8.78 15.79 -3.41
C ILE A 126 9.72 15.85 -2.20
N ALA A 127 10.89 15.19 -2.26
CA ALA A 127 11.87 15.14 -1.18
C ALA A 127 12.68 16.45 -1.03
N GLY A 128 12.84 17.22 -2.10
CA GLY A 128 13.69 18.42 -2.17
C GLY A 128 12.98 19.73 -1.79
N GLY A 129 11.82 19.68 -1.18
CA GLY A 129 11.26 20.86 -0.51
C GLY A 129 12.27 21.40 0.51
N PRO A 130 12.43 22.74 0.68
CA PRO A 130 13.46 23.29 1.57
C PRO A 130 13.28 22.72 2.97
N VAL A 131 14.27 21.93 3.39
CA VAL A 131 14.41 21.46 4.76
C VAL A 131 14.57 22.72 5.63
N GLY A 132 13.51 23.14 6.32
CA GLY A 132 13.60 24.24 7.27
C GLY A 132 12.53 25.34 7.21
N PHE A 133 11.64 25.34 6.24
CA PHE A 133 10.47 26.24 6.27
C PHE A 133 9.19 25.43 6.40
N GLN A 134 8.80 25.14 7.63
CA GLN A 134 7.38 24.97 7.94
C GLN A 134 6.72 26.32 7.65
N ILE A 135 6.23 26.50 6.42
CA ILE A 135 5.25 27.53 6.17
C ILE A 135 3.96 26.97 6.80
N GLU A 136 3.68 27.42 8.02
CA GLU A 136 2.35 27.36 8.60
C GLU A 136 1.43 28.16 7.68
N GLY A 137 0.79 27.48 6.76
CA GLY A 137 -0.12 28.12 5.80
C GLY A 137 -0.59 27.17 4.72
N ASN A 138 -1.78 26.60 4.89
CA ASN A 138 -2.58 25.82 3.91
C ASN A 138 -1.86 24.63 3.26
N ASP A 139 -2.09 23.46 3.84
CA ASP A 139 -1.67 22.14 3.30
C ASP A 139 -2.08 21.93 1.83
N SER A 140 -3.20 22.49 1.39
CA SER A 140 -3.70 22.40 0.03
C SER A 140 -2.75 23.02 -1.02
N THR A 141 -2.18 24.19 -0.73
CA THR A 141 -1.27 24.88 -1.67
C THR A 141 0.07 24.17 -1.81
N SER A 142 0.52 23.47 -0.78
CA SER A 142 1.74 22.66 -0.81
C SER A 142 1.53 21.40 -1.66
N TYR A 143 0.41 20.71 -1.47
CA TYR A 143 0.05 19.51 -2.23
C TYR A 143 -0.14 19.84 -3.73
N ASP A 144 -0.82 20.93 -4.07
CA ASP A 144 -1.04 21.35 -5.46
C ASP A 144 0.27 21.67 -6.19
N ARG A 145 1.23 22.31 -5.52
CA ARG A 145 2.57 22.56 -6.07
C ARG A 145 3.33 21.25 -6.31
N MET A 146 3.24 20.33 -5.38
CA MET A 146 3.84 19.00 -5.50
C MET A 146 3.22 18.24 -6.67
N LYS A 147 1.89 18.20 -6.75
CA LYS A 147 1.13 17.60 -7.87
C LYS A 147 1.53 18.22 -9.21
N GLY A 148 1.73 19.53 -9.26
CA GLY A 148 2.20 20.25 -10.45
C GLY A 148 3.56 19.74 -10.93
N LYS A 149 4.55 19.67 -10.05
CA LYS A 149 5.90 19.17 -10.36
C LYS A 149 5.91 17.72 -10.84
N VAL A 150 5.19 16.86 -10.12
CA VAL A 150 5.05 15.46 -10.50
C VAL A 150 4.42 15.33 -11.90
N ASN A 151 3.38 16.11 -12.18
CA ASN A 151 2.74 16.11 -13.50
C ASN A 151 3.70 16.57 -14.62
N GLU A 152 4.60 17.50 -14.35
CA GLU A 152 5.63 17.92 -15.33
C GLU A 152 6.61 16.77 -15.61
N GLU A 153 7.08 16.07 -14.59
CA GLU A 153 7.97 14.91 -14.75
C GLU A 153 7.27 13.75 -15.50
N LEU A 154 6.00 13.48 -15.17
CA LEU A 154 5.21 12.48 -15.90
C LEU A 154 5.05 12.82 -17.38
N LYS A 155 4.79 14.11 -17.71
CA LYS A 155 4.70 14.57 -19.11
C LYS A 155 6.01 14.50 -19.88
N ARG A 156 7.15 14.56 -19.21
CA ARG A 156 8.47 14.35 -19.84
C ARG A 156 8.74 12.89 -20.15
N HIS A 157 8.22 11.98 -19.31
CA HIS A 157 8.50 10.55 -19.42
C HIS A 157 7.47 9.78 -20.24
N PHE A 158 6.21 10.09 -20.08
CA PHE A 158 5.10 9.42 -20.76
C PHE A 158 4.52 10.26 -21.89
N LYS A 159 4.05 9.58 -22.94
CA LYS A 159 3.36 10.25 -24.04
C LYS A 159 2.07 10.91 -23.54
N PRO A 160 1.73 12.12 -24.05
CA PRO A 160 0.48 12.79 -23.68
C PRO A 160 -0.77 11.95 -23.93
N GLU A 161 -0.77 11.15 -24.99
CA GLU A 161 -1.83 10.21 -25.35
C GLU A 161 -2.13 9.23 -24.20
N PHE A 162 -1.09 8.68 -23.58
CA PHE A 162 -1.22 7.76 -22.44
C PHE A 162 -1.75 8.47 -21.20
N LEU A 163 -1.17 9.61 -20.82
CA LEU A 163 -1.59 10.35 -19.63
C LEU A 163 -3.03 10.85 -19.72
N ASN A 164 -3.51 11.19 -20.91
CA ASN A 164 -4.90 11.64 -21.12
C ASN A 164 -5.94 10.52 -20.99
N ARG A 165 -5.52 9.24 -20.91
CA ARG A 165 -6.40 8.08 -20.73
C ARG A 165 -6.45 7.60 -19.29
N VAL A 166 -5.58 8.13 -18.44
CA VAL A 166 -5.61 7.85 -17.00
C VAL A 166 -6.62 8.78 -16.34
N ASP A 167 -7.50 8.21 -15.49
CA ASP A 167 -8.60 8.95 -14.86
C ASP A 167 -8.07 9.96 -13.84
N ASP A 168 -7.10 9.56 -12.99
CA ASP A 168 -6.48 10.49 -12.03
C ASP A 168 -5.04 10.11 -11.66
N ILE A 169 -4.30 11.12 -11.19
CA ILE A 169 -2.93 11.00 -10.69
C ILE A 169 -2.93 11.37 -9.22
N ILE A 170 -2.67 10.37 -8.37
CA ILE A 170 -2.62 10.52 -6.92
C ILE A 170 -1.15 10.63 -6.49
N VAL A 171 -0.81 11.76 -5.89
CA VAL A 171 0.54 12.02 -5.43
C VAL A 171 0.65 11.68 -3.95
N PHE A 172 1.60 10.81 -3.62
CA PHE A 172 1.91 10.39 -2.26
C PHE A 172 3.03 11.27 -1.70
N PRO A 173 2.77 12.05 -0.65
CA PRO A 173 3.81 12.82 0.03
C PRO A 173 4.77 11.91 0.80
N GLN A 174 5.85 12.48 1.34
CA GLN A 174 6.66 11.79 2.33
C GLN A 174 5.88 11.58 3.61
N LEU A 175 6.15 10.45 4.28
CA LEU A 175 5.50 10.12 5.54
C LEU A 175 5.98 11.04 6.66
N SER A 176 5.04 11.59 7.41
CA SER A 176 5.28 12.33 8.64
C SER A 176 5.61 11.39 9.80
N LYS A 177 6.20 11.93 10.88
CA LYS A 177 6.47 11.14 12.10
C LYS A 177 5.20 10.52 12.70
N SER A 178 4.08 11.23 12.65
CA SER A 178 2.78 10.73 13.15
C SER A 178 2.26 9.56 12.31
N GLU A 179 2.42 9.60 10.98
CA GLU A 179 2.03 8.49 10.09
C GLU A 179 2.94 7.28 10.28
N LEU A 180 4.24 7.48 10.53
CA LEU A 180 5.15 6.38 10.85
C LEU A 180 4.76 5.67 12.15
N VAL A 181 4.30 6.39 13.18
CA VAL A 181 3.76 5.79 14.41
C VAL A 181 2.54 4.93 14.09
N GLN A 182 1.60 5.43 13.27
CA GLN A 182 0.43 4.65 12.85
C GLN A 182 0.81 3.38 12.07
N ILE A 183 1.88 3.44 11.26
CA ILE A 183 2.38 2.25 10.55
C ILE A 183 2.94 1.22 11.54
N VAL A 184 3.66 1.65 12.58
CA VAL A 184 4.11 0.74 13.66
C VAL A 184 2.91 0.13 14.38
N ASP A 185 1.86 0.91 14.64
CA ASP A 185 0.63 0.39 15.26
C ASP A 185 -0.05 -0.67 14.39
N LEU A 186 -0.10 -0.47 13.06
CA LEU A 186 -0.62 -1.48 12.13
C LEU A 186 0.23 -2.76 12.14
N PHE A 187 1.56 -2.66 12.17
CA PHE A 187 2.42 -3.84 12.29
C PHE A 187 2.22 -4.56 13.62
N THR A 188 2.10 -3.80 14.73
CA THR A 188 1.83 -4.36 16.06
C THR A 188 0.48 -5.08 16.08
N LYS A 189 -0.56 -4.51 15.47
CA LYS A 189 -1.87 -5.14 15.35
C LYS A 189 -1.79 -6.46 14.58
N ARG A 190 -1.15 -6.49 13.41
CA ARG A 190 -0.96 -7.71 12.61
C ARG A 190 -0.17 -8.78 13.37
N LEU A 191 0.83 -8.38 14.16
CA LEU A 191 1.55 -9.30 15.04
C LEU A 191 0.64 -9.84 16.14
N GLY A 192 -0.15 -8.96 16.78
CA GLY A 192 -1.14 -9.35 17.79
C GLY A 192 -2.14 -10.36 17.25
N GLU A 193 -2.67 -10.19 16.04
CA GLU A 193 -3.59 -11.14 15.41
C GLU A 193 -2.98 -12.53 15.25
N ARG A 194 -1.68 -12.65 14.92
CA ARG A 194 -0.96 -13.93 14.87
C ARG A 194 -0.70 -14.54 16.25
N LEU A 195 -0.59 -13.70 17.27
CA LEU A 195 -0.38 -14.16 18.65
C LEU A 195 -1.67 -14.64 19.32
N LEU A 196 -2.85 -14.25 18.82
CA LEU A 196 -4.15 -14.72 19.30
C LEU A 196 -4.31 -16.25 19.21
N ASP A 197 -3.67 -16.90 18.22
CA ASP A 197 -3.66 -18.36 18.10
C ASP A 197 -3.01 -19.06 19.32
N ARG A 198 -2.26 -18.29 20.14
CA ARG A 198 -1.63 -18.73 21.39
C ARG A 198 -2.22 -18.06 22.63
N ASP A 199 -3.38 -17.40 22.49
CA ASP A 199 -4.01 -16.60 23.54
C ASP A 199 -3.11 -15.47 24.09
N MET A 200 -2.09 -15.05 23.32
CA MET A 200 -1.16 -13.98 23.71
C MET A 200 -1.60 -12.64 23.12
N THR A 201 -1.24 -11.57 23.82
CA THR A 201 -1.43 -10.18 23.35
C THR A 201 -0.14 -9.40 23.45
N ILE A 202 0.04 -8.37 22.60
CA ILE A 202 1.23 -7.52 22.58
C ILE A 202 0.88 -6.05 22.54
N GLU A 203 1.66 -5.27 23.27
CA GLU A 203 1.59 -3.80 23.28
C GLU A 203 3.00 -3.22 23.20
N LEU A 204 3.20 -2.16 22.42
CA LEU A 204 4.43 -1.40 22.35
C LEU A 204 4.26 -0.05 23.06
N SER A 205 5.21 0.30 23.95
CA SER A 205 5.26 1.64 24.53
C SER A 205 5.57 2.71 23.47
N GLN A 206 5.26 3.95 23.76
CA GLN A 206 5.56 5.06 22.86
C GLN A 206 7.07 5.17 22.58
N ALA A 207 7.91 4.95 23.60
CA ALA A 207 9.37 4.96 23.48
C ALA A 207 9.86 3.84 22.52
N ALA A 208 9.29 2.63 22.64
CA ALA A 208 9.60 1.52 21.73
C ALA A 208 9.21 1.84 20.27
N LYS A 209 8.03 2.44 20.05
CA LYS A 209 7.58 2.86 18.71
C LYS A 209 8.53 3.91 18.10
N GLU A 210 8.90 4.93 18.86
CA GLU A 210 9.82 5.97 18.40
C GLU A 210 11.20 5.40 18.07
N ARG A 211 11.69 4.47 18.88
CA ARG A 211 12.97 3.80 18.61
C ARG A 211 12.93 2.94 17.34
N LEU A 212 11.84 2.22 17.10
CA LEU A 212 11.64 1.47 15.85
C LEU A 212 11.68 2.40 14.64
N ILE A 213 11.05 3.58 14.75
CA ILE A 213 11.07 4.58 13.68
C ILE A 213 12.48 5.11 13.44
N GLU A 214 13.25 5.41 14.50
CA GLU A 214 14.64 5.86 14.38
C GLU A 214 15.52 4.85 13.63
N ILE A 215 15.35 3.56 13.95
CA ILE A 215 16.12 2.47 13.32
C ILE A 215 15.61 2.16 11.90
N GLY A 216 14.30 2.21 11.72
CA GLY A 216 13.62 1.67 10.54
C GLY A 216 13.20 2.71 9.49
N PHE A 217 13.39 4.01 9.72
CA PHE A 217 13.05 5.02 8.73
C PHE A 217 14.30 5.54 8.01
N ASP A 218 14.24 5.51 6.70
CA ASP A 218 15.23 6.11 5.82
C ASP A 218 14.53 7.08 4.85
N PRO A 219 14.94 8.35 4.78
CA PRO A 219 14.31 9.33 3.87
C PRO A 219 14.30 8.92 2.40
N ALA A 220 15.24 8.09 1.95
CA ALA A 220 15.33 7.60 0.57
C ALA A 220 14.47 6.35 0.32
N LEU A 221 14.30 5.51 1.35
CA LEU A 221 13.60 4.21 1.28
C LEU A 221 12.21 4.25 1.93
N GLY A 222 11.85 5.36 2.58
CA GLY A 222 10.58 5.54 3.29
C GLY A 222 10.42 4.58 4.48
N ALA A 223 9.23 4.03 4.66
CA ALA A 223 8.93 3.07 5.71
C ALA A 223 9.29 1.61 5.36
N ARG A 224 9.88 1.34 4.18
CA ARG A 224 10.24 -0.04 3.79
C ARG A 224 11.20 -0.73 4.78
N PRO A 225 12.25 -0.06 5.31
CA PRO A 225 13.11 -0.68 6.32
C PRO A 225 12.44 -0.84 7.69
N LEU A 226 11.38 -0.08 8.00
CA LEU A 226 10.65 -0.14 9.27
C LEU A 226 10.04 -1.53 9.52
N ARG A 227 9.56 -2.20 8.47
CA ARG A 227 9.08 -3.58 8.56
C ARG A 227 10.19 -4.54 9.00
N ARG A 228 11.42 -4.36 8.48
CA ARG A 228 12.58 -5.18 8.88
C ARG A 228 12.99 -4.89 10.31
N ALA A 229 12.97 -3.62 10.73
CA ALA A 229 13.24 -3.25 12.10
C ALA A 229 12.23 -3.90 13.05
N MET A 230 10.93 -3.85 12.74
CA MET A 230 9.88 -4.53 13.51
C MET A 230 10.13 -6.04 13.58
N GLN A 231 10.48 -6.67 12.47
CA GLN A 231 10.78 -8.10 12.42
C GLN A 231 11.97 -8.45 13.33
N HIS A 232 13.12 -7.79 13.17
CA HIS A 232 14.33 -8.15 13.92
C HIS A 232 14.27 -7.77 15.39
N GLU A 233 13.75 -6.57 15.69
CA GLU A 233 13.80 -6.05 17.06
C GLU A 233 12.63 -6.56 17.92
N VAL A 234 11.49 -6.92 17.32
CA VAL A 234 10.31 -7.34 18.06
C VAL A 234 9.94 -8.78 17.76
N GLU A 235 9.67 -9.14 16.48
CA GLU A 235 9.13 -10.47 16.14
C GLU A 235 10.14 -11.60 16.43
N ASP A 236 11.39 -11.45 16.02
CA ASP A 236 12.44 -12.46 16.18
C ASP A 236 12.75 -12.66 17.69
N ARG A 237 12.95 -11.54 18.44
CA ARG A 237 13.22 -11.58 19.88
C ARG A 237 12.03 -12.15 20.67
N LEU A 238 10.80 -11.81 20.28
CA LEU A 238 9.60 -12.38 20.88
C LEU A 238 9.55 -13.90 20.67
N SER A 239 9.86 -14.33 19.45
CA SER A 239 9.89 -15.76 19.09
C SER A 239 10.95 -16.52 19.89
N GLU A 240 12.15 -15.96 20.07
CA GLU A 240 13.20 -16.54 20.91
C GLU A 240 12.74 -16.71 22.36
N LYS A 241 12.11 -15.69 22.95
CA LYS A 241 11.60 -15.74 24.32
C LYS A 241 10.50 -16.78 24.52
N ILE A 242 9.63 -16.95 23.52
CA ILE A 242 8.61 -17.99 23.52
C ILE A 242 9.27 -19.39 23.44
N LEU A 243 10.28 -19.57 22.60
CA LEU A 243 11.00 -20.84 22.44
C LEU A 243 11.78 -21.24 23.71
N HIS A 244 12.35 -20.25 24.41
CA HIS A 244 13.04 -20.48 25.69
C HIS A 244 12.10 -20.66 26.89
N GLY A 245 10.78 -20.50 26.68
CA GLY A 245 9.80 -20.64 27.76
C GLY A 245 9.77 -19.43 28.72
N GLU A 246 10.35 -18.33 28.34
CA GLU A 246 10.28 -17.06 29.08
C GLU A 246 8.88 -16.43 28.95
N LEU A 247 8.21 -16.66 27.82
CA LEU A 247 6.85 -16.21 27.53
C LEU A 247 5.97 -17.44 27.25
N ASN A 248 4.80 -17.46 27.85
CA ASN A 248 3.87 -18.60 27.78
C ASN A 248 2.55 -18.21 27.09
N ALA A 249 1.80 -19.21 26.67
CA ALA A 249 0.46 -19.01 26.15
C ALA A 249 -0.43 -18.32 27.20
N GLY A 250 -1.19 -17.33 26.79
CA GLY A 250 -2.03 -16.50 27.67
C GLY A 250 -1.36 -15.25 28.23
N ASP A 251 -0.07 -15.04 27.97
CA ASP A 251 0.65 -13.86 28.46
C ASP A 251 0.25 -12.58 27.68
N HIS A 252 0.19 -11.47 28.41
CA HIS A 252 0.19 -10.13 27.83
C HIS A 252 1.62 -9.59 27.81
N VAL A 253 2.16 -9.35 26.63
CA VAL A 253 3.54 -8.89 26.45
C VAL A 253 3.56 -7.37 26.22
N LYS A 254 4.25 -6.66 27.08
CA LYS A 254 4.55 -5.24 26.90
C LYS A 254 6.01 -5.08 26.47
N VAL A 255 6.19 -4.44 25.31
CA VAL A 255 7.52 -4.10 24.78
C VAL A 255 7.82 -2.66 25.12
N ASP A 256 8.83 -2.42 25.93
CA ASP A 256 9.30 -1.09 26.32
C ASP A 256 10.75 -0.86 25.91
N LEU A 257 11.26 0.35 26.10
CA LEU A 257 12.64 0.72 25.82
C LEU A 257 13.33 1.10 27.15
N GLN A 258 14.37 0.34 27.53
CA GLN A 258 15.21 0.63 28.70
C GLN A 258 16.67 0.64 28.26
N ASP A 259 17.40 1.69 28.62
CA ASP A 259 18.82 1.87 28.26
C ASP A 259 19.13 1.74 26.75
N GLY A 260 18.14 2.05 25.89
CA GLY A 260 18.26 1.94 24.44
C GLY A 260 18.01 0.54 23.85
N GLU A 261 17.68 -0.44 24.68
CA GLU A 261 17.34 -1.81 24.29
C GLU A 261 15.86 -2.12 24.49
N PHE A 262 15.30 -2.95 23.61
CA PHE A 262 13.92 -3.40 23.73
C PHE A 262 13.79 -4.45 24.84
N GLN A 263 12.96 -4.17 25.84
CA GLN A 263 12.64 -5.06 26.94
C GLN A 263 11.23 -5.62 26.79
N PHE A 264 11.09 -6.91 27.09
CA PHE A 264 9.82 -7.64 26.97
C PHE A 264 9.36 -8.02 28.37
N GLU A 265 8.36 -7.34 28.86
CA GLU A 265 7.79 -7.56 30.20
C GLU A 265 6.49 -8.36 30.08
N HIS A 266 6.25 -9.27 31.06
CA HIS A 266 4.96 -9.89 31.22
C HIS A 266 4.02 -8.93 31.95
N GLY A 267 2.92 -8.52 31.31
CA GLY A 267 1.87 -7.76 31.97
C GLY A 267 0.79 -8.67 32.56
N PRO A 268 0.10 -8.27 33.64
CA PRO A 268 -1.16 -8.92 33.99
C PRO A 268 -2.11 -8.80 32.81
N ARG A 269 -2.93 -9.83 32.59
CA ARG A 269 -3.99 -9.84 31.57
C ARG A 269 -4.88 -8.60 31.83
N GLY A 270 -4.57 -7.48 31.20
CA GLY A 270 -5.37 -6.26 31.28
C GLY A 270 -6.74 -6.61 30.68
N GLU A 271 -7.80 -6.13 31.34
CA GLU A 271 -9.12 -6.10 30.72
C GLU A 271 -8.96 -5.60 29.28
N GLN A 272 -9.52 -6.34 28.32
CA GLN A 272 -9.48 -6.01 26.92
C GLN A 272 -9.88 -4.53 26.76
N VAL A 273 -8.90 -3.68 26.55
CA VAL A 273 -9.17 -2.34 26.03
C VAL A 273 -9.62 -2.60 24.61
N SER A 274 -10.94 -2.71 24.44
CA SER A 274 -11.55 -2.71 23.12
C SER A 274 -11.04 -1.46 22.42
N VAL A 275 -10.18 -1.65 21.42
CA VAL A 275 -9.79 -0.59 20.49
C VAL A 275 -11.09 -0.17 19.82
N GLY A 276 -11.70 0.91 20.34
CA GLY A 276 -12.86 1.52 19.75
C GLY A 276 -12.50 1.93 18.34
N VAL A 277 -12.99 1.18 17.37
CA VAL A 277 -13.11 1.65 16.00
C VAL A 277 -14.11 2.81 16.09
N ASN A 278 -13.57 4.01 16.08
CA ASN A 278 -14.35 5.22 15.98
C ASN A 278 -14.87 5.31 14.53
N THR A 279 -15.89 4.52 14.23
CA THR A 279 -16.71 4.69 13.05
C THR A 279 -17.52 5.96 13.27
N GLY A 280 -17.14 6.99 12.53
CA GLY A 280 -17.58 8.34 12.64
C GLY A 280 -19.09 8.55 12.64
N GLY A 281 -19.48 9.62 13.30
CA GLY A 281 -20.63 10.43 12.99
C GLY A 281 -21.97 9.91 13.51
N GLU A 282 -22.19 9.98 14.82
CA GLU A 282 -23.55 10.12 15.33
C GLU A 282 -24.12 11.47 14.85
N ILE A 283 -25.07 11.35 13.94
CA ILE A 283 -26.03 12.43 13.68
C ILE A 283 -26.93 12.45 14.91
N THR A 284 -26.73 13.40 15.82
CA THR A 284 -27.67 13.69 16.91
C THR A 284 -28.94 14.26 16.30
N ALA A 285 -29.95 13.42 16.14
CA ALA A 285 -31.32 13.86 15.99
C ALA A 285 -31.82 14.26 17.37
N THR A 286 -32.04 15.52 17.58
CA THR A 286 -32.78 16.07 18.71
C THR A 286 -34.25 15.65 18.62
N PRO A 287 -34.83 15.07 19.65
CA PRO A 287 -36.28 14.98 19.73
C PRO A 287 -36.80 16.24 20.43
N ASP A 288 -37.40 17.10 19.66
CA ASP A 288 -38.24 18.17 20.25
C ASP A 288 -39.71 17.91 19.96
N LEU A 289 -40.49 18.25 20.98
CA LEU A 289 -41.95 18.39 21.04
C LEU A 289 -42.74 17.30 21.77
N ALA A 290 -42.73 17.49 23.08
CA ALA A 290 -43.85 17.11 23.92
C ALA A 290 -45.10 17.92 23.50
N VAL A 291 -46.14 17.25 23.05
CA VAL A 291 -47.48 17.84 22.95
C VAL A 291 -48.20 17.49 24.24
N ALA A 292 -48.41 18.50 25.06
CA ALA A 292 -49.33 18.44 26.19
C ALA A 292 -50.77 18.31 25.69
N SER A 293 -51.43 17.26 26.09
CA SER A 293 -52.87 17.13 26.02
C SER A 293 -53.46 17.73 27.30
N GLY A 294 -54.25 18.76 27.16
CA GLY A 294 -55.12 19.28 28.18
C GLY A 294 -56.54 19.45 27.58
N GLU A 295 -57.46 18.77 28.19
CA GLU A 295 -58.98 18.85 28.07
C GLU A 295 -59.54 18.52 26.71
#